data_6f406ff0e8ff11d4f3e615c86d6e1ea4
#
_entry.id   6f406ff0e8ff11d4f3e615c86d6e1ea4
#
_cell.length_a   1.000
_cell.length_b   1.000
_cell.length_c   1.000
_cell.angle_alpha   90.00
_cell.angle_beta   90.00
_cell.angle_gamma   90.00
#
_symmetry.space_group_name_H-M   'P 1'
#
loop_
_entity.id
_entity.type
_entity.pdbx_description
1 polymer ?
#
loop_
_entity_poly.entity_id
_entity_poly.type
_entity_poly.pdbx_seq_one_letter_code
_entity_poly.pdbx_strand_id
1 'polypeptide(L)'
;MRYVKSALFVVLAIYLPGIGDFPAAGAVPSQTSSPNEVSAQTESERAKLVGTYKLIGRETKDANGTWQSTPNFNSSGYITYSVTGYMGVHVMPNDRTPFTGAQPTAHEAKTALEGYTAYYGPFSPDEDADGKFVVHHRVGQINPGGEVDAKRFYDFASDRLILTPAAADGSKARATRRVLWERLPEVPLSDEAEQFVGFRQLLYTDRYTEREGRQVTHGQQNESRAGSYIIYTPTGHMMVHLMAQEGRTPYDGAIPTAEEALAAYRSFGGYFGRFTVHEGASPPYVVHHQEGHLRPRPNAPTDAERLYQLNGAILRLGGRPRMSNGETTGGHLYWEMLPARPE
;
A
#
# COMPACT_ATOMS: atom_id res chain seq x y z
N MET A 1 3.76 -5.81 -53.84
CA MET A 1 3.25 -4.65 -54.58
C MET A 1 2.79 -3.63 -53.59
N ARG A 2 3.60 -2.77 -53.26
CA ARG A 2 3.74 -1.30 -53.26
C ARG A 2 2.39 -0.54 -53.36
N TYR A 3 2.13 0.32 -52.41
CA TYR A 3 1.96 1.77 -52.63
C TYR A 3 2.09 2.55 -51.30
N VAL A 4 3.14 3.38 -51.26
CA VAL A 4 3.40 4.47 -50.34
C VAL A 4 2.59 5.68 -50.82
N LYS A 5 1.87 6.39 -49.95
CA LYS A 5 1.37 7.74 -50.24
C LYS A 5 1.92 8.71 -49.21
N SER A 6 2.88 9.53 -49.64
CA SER A 6 3.33 10.75 -48.98
C SER A 6 2.28 11.82 -49.16
N ALA A 7 1.92 12.52 -48.11
CA ALA A 7 1.14 13.78 -48.18
C ALA A 7 2.06 14.95 -47.82
N LEU A 8 2.19 15.85 -48.76
CA LEU A 8 2.94 17.10 -48.75
C LEU A 8 2.06 18.16 -48.10
N PHE A 9 2.47 18.78 -46.99
CA PHE A 9 1.83 19.97 -46.46
C PHE A 9 2.52 21.22 -46.97
N VAL A 10 1.78 22.03 -47.72
CA VAL A 10 2.14 23.39 -48.19
C VAL A 10 1.80 24.38 -47.10
N VAL A 11 2.81 25.12 -46.65
CA VAL A 11 2.64 26.25 -45.72
C VAL A 11 2.35 27.48 -46.55
N LEU A 12 1.18 28.06 -46.38
CA LEU A 12 0.80 29.34 -46.98
C LEU A 12 1.01 30.45 -45.93
N ALA A 13 2.03 31.29 -46.16
CA ALA A 13 2.27 32.49 -45.37
C ALA A 13 1.38 33.64 -45.89
N ILE A 14 0.49 34.17 -45.03
CA ILE A 14 -0.24 35.40 -45.30
C ILE A 14 0.39 36.53 -44.51
N TYR A 15 0.92 37.49 -45.23
CA TYR A 15 1.46 38.74 -44.72
C TYR A 15 0.32 39.76 -44.62
N LEU A 16 0.11 40.40 -43.48
CA LEU A 16 -0.67 41.65 -43.33
C LEU A 16 0.13 42.65 -42.51
N PRO A 17 0.20 43.89 -42.95
CA PRO A 17 0.99 44.93 -42.29
C PRO A 17 0.15 45.80 -41.33
N GLY A 18 0.79 46.19 -40.25
CA GLY A 18 0.67 47.51 -39.65
C GLY A 18 -0.44 47.75 -38.62
N ILE A 19 0.00 48.22 -37.49
CA ILE A 19 -0.44 49.41 -36.74
C ILE A 19 -0.57 49.15 -35.23
N GLY A 20 0.12 49.97 -34.46
CA GLY A 20 -0.27 50.35 -33.10
C GLY A 20 0.69 49.98 -32.01
N ASP A 21 1.54 50.93 -31.58
CA ASP A 21 2.25 50.94 -30.31
C ASP A 21 1.27 50.86 -29.14
N PHE A 22 1.37 49.78 -28.33
CA PHE A 22 0.83 49.75 -27.00
C PHE A 22 1.97 49.80 -25.97
N PRO A 23 1.82 50.53 -24.85
CA PRO A 23 2.86 50.59 -23.83
C PRO A 23 3.07 49.23 -23.19
N ALA A 24 4.32 48.85 -23.01
CA ALA A 24 4.75 47.61 -22.34
C ALA A 24 4.14 47.52 -20.92
N ALA A 25 3.20 46.64 -20.76
CA ALA A 25 2.80 46.17 -19.42
C ALA A 25 4.00 45.45 -18.82
N GLY A 26 4.42 45.89 -17.62
CA GLY A 26 5.55 45.31 -16.90
C GLY A 26 5.42 43.81 -16.79
N ALA A 27 6.41 43.09 -17.30
CA ALA A 27 6.54 41.65 -17.13
C ALA A 27 6.69 41.37 -15.64
N VAL A 28 5.66 40.74 -15.05
CA VAL A 28 5.81 40.05 -13.76
C VAL A 28 6.79 38.90 -14.02
N PRO A 29 7.93 38.85 -13.31
CA PRO A 29 8.86 37.76 -13.51
C PRO A 29 8.13 36.46 -13.09
N SER A 30 7.81 35.60 -14.04
CA SER A 30 7.46 34.19 -13.76
C SER A 30 8.71 33.57 -13.16
N GLN A 31 8.68 33.33 -11.85
CA GLN A 31 9.70 32.50 -11.18
C GLN A 31 9.52 31.08 -11.68
N THR A 32 10.18 30.72 -12.76
CA THR A 32 10.43 29.32 -13.11
C THR A 32 11.51 28.83 -12.18
N SER A 33 11.12 28.10 -11.14
CA SER A 33 12.05 27.37 -10.27
C SER A 33 12.93 26.46 -11.12
N SER A 34 14.22 26.39 -10.80
CA SER A 34 15.15 25.50 -11.50
C SER A 34 14.79 24.03 -11.26
N PRO A 35 15.11 23.11 -12.18
CA PRO A 35 14.87 21.67 -11.94
C PRO A 35 15.45 21.16 -10.62
N ASN A 36 16.59 21.68 -10.17
CA ASN A 36 17.21 21.34 -8.89
C ASN A 36 16.42 21.86 -7.67
N GLU A 37 15.77 23.02 -7.78
CA GLU A 37 14.93 23.55 -6.69
C GLU A 37 13.62 22.77 -6.55
N VAL A 38 13.03 22.33 -7.66
CA VAL A 38 11.84 21.48 -7.68
C VAL A 38 12.15 20.11 -7.03
N SER A 39 13.29 19.51 -7.37
CA SER A 39 13.76 18.26 -6.77
C SER A 39 13.97 18.38 -5.26
N ALA A 40 14.66 19.44 -4.81
CA ALA A 40 14.91 19.66 -3.38
C ALA A 40 13.61 19.92 -2.58
N GLN A 41 12.63 20.60 -3.17
CA GLN A 41 11.33 20.84 -2.54
C GLN A 41 10.54 19.54 -2.41
N THR A 42 10.53 18.70 -3.44
CA THR A 42 9.86 17.40 -3.45
C THR A 42 10.45 16.48 -2.39
N GLU A 43 11.77 16.43 -2.25
CA GLU A 43 12.46 15.63 -1.24
C GLU A 43 12.13 16.11 0.18
N SER A 44 12.10 17.42 0.41
CA SER A 44 11.66 18.01 1.68
C SER A 44 10.23 17.65 2.04
N GLU A 45 9.30 17.65 1.08
CA GLU A 45 7.91 17.26 1.32
C GLU A 45 7.78 15.74 1.53
N ARG A 46 8.58 14.93 0.82
CA ARG A 46 8.67 13.48 1.05
C ARG A 46 9.10 13.18 2.49
N ALA A 47 10.16 13.85 2.97
CA ALA A 47 10.69 13.66 4.31
C ALA A 47 9.65 13.92 5.42
N LYS A 48 8.74 14.89 5.22
CA LYS A 48 7.64 15.18 6.16
C LYS A 48 6.65 14.02 6.28
N LEU A 49 6.37 13.33 5.16
CA LEU A 49 5.44 12.20 5.13
C LEU A 49 6.04 10.94 5.74
N VAL A 50 7.37 10.75 5.69
CA VAL A 50 8.03 9.54 6.20
C VAL A 50 7.65 9.26 7.64
N GLY A 51 7.22 8.02 7.90
CA GLY A 51 6.83 7.55 9.23
C GLY A 51 5.71 6.51 9.16
N THR A 52 5.41 5.94 10.32
CA THR A 52 4.28 5.03 10.51
C THR A 52 3.21 5.76 11.31
N TYR A 53 1.98 5.64 10.87
CA TYR A 53 0.85 6.35 11.46
C TYR A 53 -0.29 5.38 11.75
N LYS A 54 -0.90 5.54 12.93
CA LYS A 54 -2.09 4.81 13.38
C LYS A 54 -3.35 5.59 13.02
N LEU A 55 -4.35 4.90 12.52
CA LEU A 55 -5.67 5.46 12.25
C LEU A 55 -6.35 5.87 13.57
N ILE A 56 -6.76 7.14 13.69
CA ILE A 56 -7.42 7.66 14.88
C ILE A 56 -8.82 8.21 14.63
N GLY A 57 -9.20 8.47 13.37
CA GLY A 57 -10.52 9.03 13.12
C GLY A 57 -10.80 9.26 11.64
N ARG A 58 -12.05 9.61 11.41
CA ARG A 58 -12.56 10.10 10.11
C ARG A 58 -13.48 11.28 10.37
N GLU A 59 -13.43 12.26 9.50
CA GLU A 59 -14.29 13.43 9.54
C GLU A 59 -14.98 13.63 8.18
N THR A 60 -16.13 14.28 8.23
CA THR A 60 -16.91 14.65 7.05
C THR A 60 -17.34 16.13 7.22
N LYS A 61 -17.34 16.90 6.14
CA LYS A 61 -17.89 18.25 6.13
C LYS A 61 -19.42 18.20 6.24
N ASP A 62 -19.96 19.00 7.14
CA ASP A 62 -21.40 19.25 7.19
C ASP A 62 -21.86 20.22 6.06
N ALA A 63 -23.14 20.54 6.03
CA ALA A 63 -23.73 21.45 5.05
C ALA A 63 -23.15 22.88 5.11
N ASN A 64 -22.57 23.28 6.23
CA ASN A 64 -21.93 24.59 6.44
C ASN A 64 -20.43 24.58 6.09
N GLY A 65 -19.91 23.44 5.64
CA GLY A 65 -18.49 23.24 5.33
C GLY A 65 -17.59 22.99 6.53
N THR A 66 -18.17 22.80 7.73
CA THR A 66 -17.43 22.52 8.98
C THR A 66 -17.11 21.04 9.09
N TRP A 67 -15.88 20.72 9.48
CA TRP A 67 -15.46 19.34 9.70
C TRP A 67 -16.07 18.78 10.98
N GLN A 68 -16.76 17.67 10.88
CA GLN A 68 -17.39 16.94 11.97
C GLN A 68 -16.83 15.53 12.05
N SER A 69 -16.48 15.08 13.26
CA SER A 69 -16.06 13.69 13.48
C SER A 69 -17.19 12.73 13.08
N THR A 70 -16.81 11.66 12.37
CA THR A 70 -17.76 10.61 12.00
C THR A 70 -18.25 9.90 13.26
N PRO A 71 -19.58 9.96 13.56
CA PRO A 71 -20.12 9.26 14.71
C PRO A 71 -19.84 7.75 14.66
N ASN A 72 -19.61 7.13 15.82
CA ASN A 72 -19.37 5.69 15.94
C ASN A 72 -18.25 5.17 15.04
N PHE A 73 -17.22 5.99 14.75
CA PHE A 73 -16.07 5.55 14.01
C PHE A 73 -15.39 4.40 14.76
N ASN A 74 -15.39 3.21 14.15
CA ASN A 74 -14.85 1.98 14.73
C ASN A 74 -14.02 1.23 13.68
N SER A 75 -12.81 1.74 13.43
CA SER A 75 -11.87 1.10 12.53
C SER A 75 -10.46 1.19 13.08
N SER A 76 -9.64 0.19 12.77
CA SER A 76 -8.21 0.14 13.07
C SER A 76 -7.41 0.11 11.77
N GLY A 77 -6.17 0.55 11.83
CA GLY A 77 -5.28 0.47 10.69
C GLY A 77 -4.01 1.29 10.86
N TYR A 78 -3.10 1.05 9.93
CA TYR A 78 -1.84 1.77 9.83
C TYR A 78 -1.59 2.19 8.39
N ILE A 79 -0.95 3.34 8.22
CA ILE A 79 -0.32 3.76 6.98
C ILE A 79 1.16 4.03 7.28
N THR A 80 2.04 3.64 6.38
CA THR A 80 3.47 3.90 6.51
C THR A 80 4.05 4.41 5.21
N TYR A 81 4.95 5.38 5.32
CA TYR A 81 5.74 5.93 4.23
C TYR A 81 7.21 5.78 4.58
N SER A 82 8.01 5.22 3.67
CA SER A 82 9.44 5.00 3.87
C SER A 82 10.29 6.09 3.24
N VAL A 83 11.49 6.27 3.76
CA VAL A 83 12.52 7.10 3.12
C VAL A 83 12.88 6.59 1.72
N THR A 84 12.67 5.31 1.44
CA THR A 84 12.96 4.69 0.14
C THR A 84 11.87 4.93 -0.92
N GLY A 85 10.82 5.70 -0.61
CA GLY A 85 9.78 6.10 -1.56
C GLY A 85 8.63 5.11 -1.73
N TYR A 86 8.45 4.18 -0.79
CA TYR A 86 7.33 3.21 -0.79
C TYR A 86 6.37 3.47 0.37
N MET A 87 5.12 3.07 0.17
CA MET A 87 4.07 3.16 1.16
C MET A 87 3.23 1.87 1.21
N GLY A 88 2.58 1.65 2.34
CA GLY A 88 1.57 0.62 2.51
C GLY A 88 0.50 1.06 3.50
N VAL A 89 -0.71 0.56 3.32
CA VAL A 89 -1.84 0.89 4.20
C VAL A 89 -2.78 -0.30 4.36
N HIS A 90 -3.24 -0.48 5.59
CA HIS A 90 -4.40 -1.29 5.93
C HIS A 90 -5.37 -0.45 6.77
N VAL A 91 -6.66 -0.53 6.46
CA VAL A 91 -7.77 -0.04 7.29
C VAL A 91 -8.82 -1.14 7.37
N MET A 92 -9.32 -1.40 8.56
CA MET A 92 -10.24 -2.48 8.85
C MET A 92 -11.34 -2.00 9.81
N PRO A 93 -12.63 -2.20 9.51
CA PRO A 93 -13.69 -2.11 10.52
C PRO A 93 -13.46 -3.16 11.62
N ASN A 94 -13.71 -2.80 12.89
CA ASN A 94 -13.44 -3.68 14.02
C ASN A 94 -14.59 -4.66 14.33
N ASP A 95 -15.80 -4.35 13.89
CA ASP A 95 -17.05 -5.06 14.18
C ASP A 95 -17.46 -6.07 13.10
N ARG A 96 -16.48 -6.63 12.36
CA ARG A 96 -16.73 -7.58 11.27
C ARG A 96 -17.14 -8.96 11.81
N THR A 97 -18.21 -9.50 11.23
CA THR A 97 -18.71 -10.84 11.58
C THR A 97 -17.75 -11.94 11.11
N PRO A 98 -17.36 -12.89 11.98
CA PRO A 98 -16.56 -14.05 11.59
C PRO A 98 -17.29 -14.93 10.58
N PHE A 99 -16.52 -15.64 9.75
CA PHE A 99 -17.06 -16.61 8.83
C PHE A 99 -17.64 -17.85 9.56
N THR A 100 -18.71 -18.40 9.03
CA THR A 100 -19.34 -19.62 9.57
C THR A 100 -18.52 -20.87 9.30
N GLY A 101 -17.68 -20.87 8.24
CA GLY A 101 -16.86 -22.02 7.85
C GLY A 101 -15.36 -21.70 7.67
N ALA A 102 -14.62 -22.73 7.27
CA ALA A 102 -13.19 -22.58 6.98
C ALA A 102 -12.92 -21.66 5.77
N GLN A 103 -13.84 -21.64 4.81
CA GLN A 103 -13.84 -20.74 3.66
C GLN A 103 -15.09 -19.84 3.72
N PRO A 104 -15.00 -18.59 3.28
CA PRO A 104 -16.17 -17.73 3.22
C PRO A 104 -17.14 -18.17 2.11
N THR A 105 -18.40 -17.98 2.35
CA THR A 105 -19.41 -17.87 1.28
C THR A 105 -19.18 -16.57 0.50
N ALA A 106 -19.80 -16.43 -0.67
CA ALA A 106 -19.71 -15.21 -1.46
C ALA A 106 -20.25 -13.98 -0.71
N HIS A 107 -21.33 -14.15 0.03
CA HIS A 107 -21.91 -13.08 0.86
C HIS A 107 -20.97 -12.67 2.02
N GLU A 108 -20.40 -13.63 2.74
CA GLU A 108 -19.44 -13.36 3.81
C GLU A 108 -18.18 -12.65 3.29
N ALA A 109 -17.68 -13.05 2.10
CA ALA A 109 -16.55 -12.39 1.48
C ALA A 109 -16.88 -10.92 1.14
N LYS A 110 -18.07 -10.65 0.57
CA LYS A 110 -18.53 -9.30 0.28
C LYS A 110 -18.58 -8.46 1.56
N THR A 111 -19.22 -8.94 2.60
CA THR A 111 -19.30 -8.24 3.91
C THR A 111 -17.91 -8.03 4.52
N ALA A 112 -17.00 -8.99 4.40
CA ALA A 112 -15.63 -8.85 4.91
C ALA A 112 -14.80 -7.78 4.17
N LEU A 113 -15.11 -7.52 2.90
CA LEU A 113 -14.47 -6.48 2.11
C LEU A 113 -15.07 -5.09 2.34
N GLU A 114 -16.30 -5.01 2.85
CA GLU A 114 -16.95 -3.73 3.13
C GLU A 114 -16.15 -2.93 4.16
N GLY A 115 -15.70 -1.74 3.75
CA GLY A 115 -14.87 -0.87 4.59
C GLY A 115 -13.43 -1.33 4.80
N TYR A 116 -13.02 -2.52 4.30
CA TYR A 116 -11.63 -2.95 4.34
C TYR A 116 -10.85 -2.28 3.21
N THR A 117 -9.74 -1.65 3.55
CA THR A 117 -8.84 -1.02 2.59
C THR A 117 -7.43 -1.58 2.77
N ALA A 118 -6.83 -2.07 1.69
CA ALA A 118 -5.43 -2.48 1.69
C ALA A 118 -4.83 -2.21 0.31
N TYR A 119 -3.73 -1.49 0.28
CA TYR A 119 -2.93 -1.27 -0.93
C TYR A 119 -1.49 -0.89 -0.56
N TYR A 120 -0.61 -0.99 -1.53
CA TYR A 120 0.81 -0.72 -1.40
C TYR A 120 1.41 -0.30 -2.73
N GLY A 121 2.53 0.38 -2.66
CA GLY A 121 3.30 0.79 -3.83
C GLY A 121 4.20 1.99 -3.55
N PRO A 122 4.73 2.60 -4.59
CA PRO A 122 5.43 3.87 -4.48
C PRO A 122 4.52 5.03 -4.08
N PHE A 123 5.13 6.13 -3.63
CA PHE A 123 4.43 7.40 -3.43
C PHE A 123 5.28 8.58 -3.91
N SER A 124 4.61 9.64 -4.32
CA SER A 124 5.26 10.91 -4.67
C SER A 124 4.44 12.09 -4.16
N PRO A 125 5.03 13.01 -3.38
CA PRO A 125 4.41 14.28 -3.04
C PRO A 125 4.44 15.20 -4.24
N ASP A 126 3.42 16.07 -4.32
CA ASP A 126 3.31 17.12 -5.33
C ASP A 126 2.41 18.24 -4.81
N GLU A 127 2.25 19.32 -5.57
CA GLU A 127 1.42 20.48 -5.23
C GLU A 127 0.71 21.02 -6.47
N ASP A 128 -0.53 21.45 -6.32
CA ASP A 128 -1.28 22.16 -7.34
C ASP A 128 -2.07 23.35 -6.74
N ALA A 129 -2.97 23.94 -7.50
CA ALA A 129 -3.78 25.07 -7.07
C ALA A 129 -4.67 24.77 -5.85
N ASP A 130 -5.04 23.50 -5.63
CA ASP A 130 -5.84 23.04 -4.50
C ASP A 130 -4.98 22.68 -3.27
N GLY A 131 -3.65 22.76 -3.38
CA GLY A 131 -2.67 22.57 -2.31
C GLY A 131 -1.81 21.32 -2.46
N LYS A 132 -1.09 21.00 -1.39
CA LYS A 132 -0.18 19.86 -1.33
C LYS A 132 -0.93 18.54 -1.31
N PHE A 133 -0.42 17.57 -2.07
CA PHE A 133 -0.96 16.23 -2.12
C PHE A 133 0.15 15.18 -2.27
N VAL A 134 -0.18 13.95 -1.98
CA VAL A 134 0.63 12.78 -2.26
C VAL A 134 -0.13 11.85 -3.20
N VAL A 135 0.55 11.36 -4.22
CA VAL A 135 0.02 10.30 -5.08
C VAL A 135 0.49 8.95 -4.55
N HIS A 136 -0.46 8.06 -4.27
CA HIS A 136 -0.18 6.67 -3.96
C HIS A 136 -0.24 5.87 -5.26
N HIS A 137 0.91 5.47 -5.79
CA HIS A 137 1.03 4.64 -6.99
C HIS A 137 0.81 3.18 -6.62
N ARG A 138 -0.44 2.72 -6.67
CA ARG A 138 -0.82 1.38 -6.20
C ARG A 138 -0.34 0.31 -7.16
N VAL A 139 0.69 -0.43 -6.78
CA VAL A 139 1.13 -1.63 -7.51
C VAL A 139 0.35 -2.86 -7.09
N GLY A 140 -0.27 -2.82 -5.91
CA GLY A 140 -1.19 -3.84 -5.45
C GLY A 140 -2.25 -3.28 -4.52
N GLN A 141 -3.47 -3.81 -4.65
CA GLN A 141 -4.63 -3.39 -3.85
C GLN A 141 -5.65 -4.52 -3.74
N ILE A 142 -6.47 -4.45 -2.69
CA ILE A 142 -7.48 -5.49 -2.44
C ILE A 142 -8.59 -5.50 -3.50
N ASN A 143 -9.03 -4.33 -3.95
CA ASN A 143 -10.09 -4.19 -4.95
C ASN A 143 -9.52 -4.23 -6.37
N PRO A 144 -9.80 -5.28 -7.17
CA PRO A 144 -9.38 -5.33 -8.56
C PRO A 144 -9.96 -4.16 -9.37
N GLY A 145 -9.15 -3.58 -10.27
CA GLY A 145 -9.58 -2.48 -11.14
C GLY A 145 -9.78 -1.14 -10.46
N GLY A 146 -9.45 -1.01 -9.18
CA GLY A 146 -9.46 0.29 -8.50
C GLY A 146 -8.42 1.26 -9.07
N GLU A 147 -8.60 2.55 -8.77
CA GLU A 147 -7.67 3.61 -9.17
C GLU A 147 -6.22 3.24 -8.86
N VAL A 148 -5.33 3.35 -9.84
CA VAL A 148 -3.90 3.05 -9.70
C VAL A 148 -3.18 4.20 -9.02
N ASP A 149 -3.39 5.44 -9.49
CA ASP A 149 -2.78 6.65 -8.94
C ASP A 149 -3.80 7.40 -8.08
N ALA A 150 -3.71 7.18 -6.78
CA ALA A 150 -4.67 7.73 -5.84
C ALA A 150 -4.15 9.03 -5.20
N LYS A 151 -4.65 10.17 -5.66
CA LYS A 151 -4.35 11.49 -5.11
C LYS A 151 -4.94 11.64 -3.71
N ARG A 152 -4.11 12.10 -2.77
CA ARG A 152 -4.49 12.40 -1.38
C ARG A 152 -3.90 13.75 -1.00
N PHE A 153 -4.74 14.76 -0.83
CA PHE A 153 -4.31 16.01 -0.20
C PHE A 153 -3.89 15.71 1.23
N TYR A 154 -2.83 16.34 1.69
CA TYR A 154 -2.37 16.15 3.06
C TYR A 154 -2.17 17.49 3.77
N ASP A 155 -2.45 17.46 5.06
CA ASP A 155 -2.19 18.53 5.99
C ASP A 155 -1.59 17.92 7.28
N PHE A 156 -0.78 18.68 8.00
CA PHE A 156 -0.28 18.29 9.32
C PHE A 156 -0.88 19.19 10.39
N ALA A 157 -1.32 18.58 11.49
CA ALA A 157 -1.78 19.24 12.69
C ALA A 157 -1.08 18.61 13.90
N SER A 158 -0.01 19.26 14.38
CA SER A 158 0.95 18.69 15.35
C SER A 158 1.56 17.39 14.83
N ASP A 159 1.37 16.28 15.52
CA ASP A 159 1.80 14.92 15.19
C ASP A 159 0.82 14.14 14.29
N ARG A 160 -0.27 14.80 13.85
CA ARG A 160 -1.31 14.18 13.03
C ARG A 160 -1.12 14.47 11.57
N LEU A 161 -1.17 13.41 10.76
CA LEU A 161 -1.31 13.49 9.32
C LEU A 161 -2.80 13.39 8.97
N ILE A 162 -3.28 14.36 8.20
CA ILE A 162 -4.68 14.42 7.73
C ILE A 162 -4.66 14.14 6.24
N LEU A 163 -5.32 13.08 5.78
CA LEU A 163 -5.41 12.73 4.37
C LEU A 163 -6.84 12.94 3.86
N THR A 164 -6.97 13.78 2.84
CA THR A 164 -8.24 14.06 2.16
C THR A 164 -8.18 13.50 0.74
N PRO A 165 -9.01 12.53 0.35
CA PRO A 165 -9.07 12.05 -1.02
C PRO A 165 -9.41 13.16 -2.01
N ALA A 166 -9.10 12.96 -3.29
CA ALA A 166 -9.75 13.72 -4.36
C ALA A 166 -11.24 13.35 -4.42
N ALA A 167 -12.08 14.29 -4.87
CA ALA A 167 -13.51 14.06 -5.06
C ALA A 167 -13.75 13.03 -6.16
N ALA A 168 -14.76 12.19 -5.99
CA ALA A 168 -15.09 11.12 -6.94
C ALA A 168 -15.88 11.62 -8.17
N ASP A 169 -16.21 12.91 -8.23
CA ASP A 169 -16.96 13.55 -9.31
C ASP A 169 -16.11 13.93 -10.54
N GLY A 170 -14.83 13.56 -10.51
CA GLY A 170 -13.88 13.88 -11.58
C GLY A 170 -13.28 15.29 -11.50
N SER A 171 -13.73 16.15 -10.59
CA SER A 171 -13.23 17.52 -10.42
C SER A 171 -11.78 17.56 -9.91
N LYS A 172 -11.28 16.46 -9.33
CA LYS A 172 -9.99 16.36 -8.64
C LYS A 172 -9.83 17.30 -7.44
N ALA A 173 -10.86 18.04 -7.05
CA ALA A 173 -10.90 18.86 -5.85
C ALA A 173 -10.85 18.01 -4.57
N ARG A 174 -10.64 18.64 -3.42
CA ARG A 174 -10.67 17.95 -2.13
C ARG A 174 -12.07 17.42 -1.83
N ALA A 175 -12.18 16.13 -1.46
CA ALA A 175 -13.43 15.54 -1.02
C ALA A 175 -13.94 16.15 0.30
N THR A 176 -15.20 15.93 0.59
CA THR A 176 -15.84 16.36 1.87
C THR A 176 -15.62 15.38 3.02
N ARG A 177 -14.73 14.42 2.86
CA ARG A 177 -14.35 13.46 3.89
C ARG A 177 -12.83 13.38 4.00
N ARG A 178 -12.30 13.20 5.23
CA ARG A 178 -10.88 13.07 5.49
C ARG A 178 -10.61 12.03 6.58
N VAL A 179 -9.39 11.52 6.60
CA VAL A 179 -8.93 10.48 7.52
C VAL A 179 -7.81 11.07 8.37
N LEU A 180 -7.86 10.81 9.67
CA LEU A 180 -6.90 11.32 10.65
C LEU A 180 -5.99 10.18 11.11
N TRP A 181 -4.70 10.46 11.10
CA TRP A 181 -3.65 9.53 11.44
C TRP A 181 -2.72 10.16 12.48
N GLU A 182 -2.37 9.42 13.51
CA GLU A 182 -1.42 9.80 14.55
C GLU A 182 -0.05 9.17 14.26
N ARG A 183 1.01 9.97 14.28
CA ARG A 183 2.37 9.47 14.09
C ARG A 183 2.77 8.58 15.26
N LEU A 184 3.27 7.40 14.99
CA LEU A 184 3.82 6.52 16.00
C LEU A 184 5.30 6.84 16.26
N PRO A 185 5.74 6.80 17.53
CA PRO A 185 7.15 6.93 17.84
C PRO A 185 7.93 5.69 17.42
N GLU A 186 9.18 5.86 17.04
CA GLU A 186 10.12 4.76 16.89
C GLU A 186 10.40 4.13 18.26
N VAL A 187 10.70 2.83 18.26
CA VAL A 187 11.02 2.07 19.47
C VAL A 187 12.41 1.47 19.35
N PRO A 188 13.12 1.26 20.46
CA PRO A 188 14.38 0.51 20.43
C PRO A 188 14.14 -0.89 19.87
N LEU A 189 14.87 -1.26 18.83
CA LEU A 189 14.91 -2.60 18.26
C LEU A 189 16.29 -3.22 18.56
N SER A 190 16.38 -4.57 18.57
CA SER A 190 17.68 -5.22 18.56
C SER A 190 18.33 -5.09 17.18
N ASP A 191 19.67 -5.27 17.11
CA ASP A 191 20.43 -5.20 15.86
C ASP A 191 19.85 -6.16 14.79
N GLU A 192 19.33 -7.32 15.21
CA GLU A 192 18.71 -8.28 14.29
C GLU A 192 17.30 -7.85 13.88
N ALA A 193 16.52 -7.29 14.79
CA ALA A 193 15.20 -6.75 14.48
C ALA A 193 15.27 -5.54 13.53
N GLU A 194 16.33 -4.73 13.62
CA GLU A 194 16.59 -3.63 12.68
C GLU A 194 16.81 -4.12 11.25
N GLN A 195 17.38 -5.31 11.05
CA GLN A 195 17.56 -5.92 9.72
C GLN A 195 16.22 -6.29 9.04
N PHE A 196 15.13 -6.43 9.80
CA PHE A 196 13.80 -6.61 9.23
C PHE A 196 13.25 -5.30 8.67
N VAL A 197 13.58 -4.15 9.27
CA VAL A 197 12.98 -2.86 8.94
C VAL A 197 13.17 -2.51 7.46
N GLY A 198 12.07 -2.17 6.81
CA GLY A 198 12.02 -1.78 5.41
C GLY A 198 10.87 -2.41 4.65
N PHE A 199 10.85 -2.12 3.36
CA PHE A 199 9.89 -2.66 2.41
C PHE A 199 10.54 -3.80 1.64
N ARG A 200 9.91 -4.96 1.66
CA ARG A 200 10.40 -6.14 0.94
C ARG A 200 9.34 -6.65 -0.02
N GLN A 201 9.77 -7.03 -1.20
CA GLN A 201 8.95 -7.63 -2.24
C GLN A 201 9.07 -9.14 -2.22
N LEU A 202 7.95 -9.83 -2.35
CA LEU A 202 7.93 -11.28 -2.50
C LEU A 202 8.50 -11.65 -3.88
N LEU A 203 9.50 -12.50 -3.90
CA LEU A 203 10.05 -13.09 -5.11
C LEU A 203 9.25 -14.33 -5.52
N TYR A 204 9.18 -15.31 -4.61
CA TYR A 204 8.48 -16.57 -4.82
C TYR A 204 8.20 -17.25 -3.48
N THR A 205 7.44 -18.34 -3.56
CA THR A 205 7.23 -19.27 -2.46
C THR A 205 7.71 -20.67 -2.86
N ASP A 206 8.13 -21.47 -1.90
CA ASP A 206 8.38 -22.89 -2.11
C ASP A 206 7.55 -23.76 -1.15
N ARG A 207 7.58 -25.06 -1.39
CA ARG A 207 7.08 -26.09 -0.47
C ARG A 207 8.14 -27.15 -0.29
N TYR A 208 8.19 -27.74 0.91
CA TYR A 208 9.10 -28.84 1.22
C TYR A 208 8.40 -29.91 2.06
N THR A 209 8.94 -31.12 1.97
CA THR A 209 8.69 -32.20 2.91
C THR A 209 9.95 -32.43 3.74
N GLU A 210 9.80 -32.66 5.02
CA GLU A 210 10.91 -33.03 5.88
C GLU A 210 11.05 -34.55 5.93
N ARG A 211 12.21 -35.05 5.55
CA ARG A 211 12.57 -36.46 5.60
C ARG A 211 13.92 -36.59 6.28
N GLU A 212 14.00 -37.47 7.28
CA GLU A 212 15.24 -37.76 8.04
C GLU A 212 15.93 -36.50 8.58
N GLY A 213 15.15 -35.52 9.05
CA GLY A 213 15.64 -34.22 9.53
C GLY A 213 16.16 -33.28 8.45
N ARG A 214 15.89 -33.57 7.17
CA ARG A 214 16.26 -32.71 6.02
C ARG A 214 15.02 -32.22 5.29
N GLN A 215 15.07 -30.95 4.89
CA GLN A 215 14.03 -30.36 4.06
C GLN A 215 14.32 -30.72 2.58
N VAL A 216 13.34 -31.34 1.93
CA VAL A 216 13.37 -31.66 0.51
C VAL A 216 12.35 -30.76 -0.19
N THR A 217 12.82 -29.76 -0.91
CA THR A 217 11.95 -28.82 -1.65
C THR A 217 11.28 -29.55 -2.82
N HIS A 218 9.97 -29.34 -2.95
CA HIS A 218 9.15 -29.93 -3.99
C HIS A 218 8.73 -28.89 -5.04
N GLY A 219 9.02 -29.20 -6.30
CA GLY A 219 8.51 -28.43 -7.43
C GLY A 219 9.28 -27.16 -7.74
N GLN A 220 8.73 -26.40 -8.69
CA GLN A 220 9.22 -25.09 -9.08
C GLN A 220 8.83 -24.03 -8.05
N GLN A 221 9.61 -22.97 -7.99
CA GLN A 221 9.26 -21.75 -7.26
C GLN A 221 7.91 -21.23 -7.73
N ASN A 222 7.02 -20.95 -6.78
CA ASN A 222 5.69 -20.42 -7.10
C ASN A 222 5.72 -18.89 -7.02
N GLU A 223 5.60 -18.25 -8.16
CA GLU A 223 5.61 -16.79 -8.32
C GLU A 223 4.20 -16.18 -8.41
N SER A 224 3.15 -16.97 -8.22
CA SER A 224 1.76 -16.49 -8.38
C SER A 224 1.40 -15.27 -7.53
N ARG A 225 2.21 -14.95 -6.53
CA ARG A 225 2.08 -13.75 -5.66
C ARG A 225 3.35 -12.91 -5.62
N ALA A 226 4.28 -13.08 -6.57
CA ALA A 226 5.46 -12.23 -6.70
C ALA A 226 5.05 -10.75 -6.80
N GLY A 227 5.89 -9.83 -6.31
CA GLY A 227 5.53 -8.42 -6.26
C GLY A 227 4.64 -8.00 -5.09
N SER A 228 4.17 -8.94 -4.26
CA SER A 228 3.51 -8.65 -2.97
C SER A 228 4.49 -8.03 -1.98
N TYR A 229 3.99 -7.26 -1.00
CA TYR A 229 4.87 -6.59 -0.02
C TYR A 229 4.71 -7.14 1.39
N ILE A 230 5.83 -7.25 2.10
CA ILE A 230 5.90 -7.27 3.56
C ILE A 230 6.70 -6.04 4.01
N ILE A 231 6.21 -5.40 5.07
CA ILE A 231 6.72 -4.13 5.55
C ILE A 231 6.97 -4.27 7.05
N TYR A 232 8.15 -3.91 7.50
CA TYR A 232 8.49 -3.77 8.91
C TYR A 232 8.98 -2.36 9.15
N THR A 233 8.59 -1.77 10.27
CA THR A 233 8.84 -0.35 10.55
C THR A 233 9.64 -0.15 11.83
N PRO A 234 10.38 0.97 11.98
CA PRO A 234 11.14 1.24 13.18
C PRO A 234 10.25 1.51 14.41
N THR A 235 8.93 1.58 14.23
CA THR A 235 7.96 1.68 15.32
C THR A 235 7.54 0.33 15.90
N GLY A 236 8.19 -0.78 15.50
CA GLY A 236 7.85 -2.14 15.92
C GLY A 236 6.56 -2.69 15.27
N HIS A 237 6.07 -2.07 14.20
CA HIS A 237 4.88 -2.50 13.48
C HIS A 237 5.23 -3.17 12.16
N MET A 238 4.30 -3.98 11.69
CA MET A 238 4.43 -4.67 10.41
C MET A 238 3.09 -4.75 9.67
N MET A 239 3.17 -4.93 8.37
CA MET A 239 2.02 -5.29 7.55
C MET A 239 2.44 -6.16 6.36
N VAL A 240 1.54 -7.02 5.93
CA VAL A 240 1.75 -7.89 4.77
C VAL A 240 0.58 -7.79 3.80
N HIS A 241 0.91 -7.72 2.53
CA HIS A 241 0.00 -7.70 1.40
C HIS A 241 0.41 -8.82 0.47
N LEU A 242 -0.43 -9.83 0.31
CA LEU A 242 -0.22 -10.97 -0.58
C LEU A 242 -1.28 -10.92 -1.67
N MET A 243 -0.91 -10.48 -2.86
CA MET A 243 -1.81 -10.32 -3.99
C MET A 243 -1.46 -11.32 -5.10
N ALA A 244 -2.47 -12.03 -5.62
CA ALA A 244 -2.29 -12.83 -6.83
C ALA A 244 -2.01 -11.90 -8.02
N GLN A 245 -1.05 -12.30 -8.87
CA GLN A 245 -0.65 -11.52 -10.05
C GLN A 245 -1.63 -11.69 -11.20
N GLU A 246 -2.33 -12.83 -11.27
CA GLU A 246 -3.24 -13.18 -12.34
C GLU A 246 -4.65 -13.45 -11.81
N GLY A 247 -5.63 -13.48 -12.70
CA GLY A 247 -7.01 -13.84 -12.38
C GLY A 247 -7.78 -12.80 -11.57
N ARG A 248 -7.33 -11.55 -11.58
CA ARG A 248 -7.97 -10.44 -10.86
C ARG A 248 -8.73 -9.55 -11.83
N THR A 249 -9.97 -9.92 -12.10
CA THR A 249 -10.87 -9.15 -12.99
C THR A 249 -11.41 -7.92 -12.25
N PRO A 250 -11.37 -6.73 -12.86
CA PRO A 250 -12.07 -5.57 -12.32
C PRO A 250 -13.55 -5.85 -12.07
N TYR A 251 -14.15 -5.16 -11.11
CA TYR A 251 -15.58 -5.23 -10.88
C TYR A 251 -16.36 -4.61 -12.05
N ASP A 252 -17.50 -5.18 -12.40
CA ASP A 252 -18.36 -4.64 -13.45
C ASP A 252 -19.02 -3.32 -13.06
N GLY A 253 -19.18 -3.06 -11.77
CA GLY A 253 -19.79 -1.86 -11.22
C GLY A 253 -19.03 -1.26 -10.03
N ALA A 254 -19.53 -0.14 -9.52
CA ALA A 254 -18.96 0.54 -8.36
C ALA A 254 -19.05 -0.29 -7.06
N ILE A 255 -20.02 -1.21 -6.99
CA ILE A 255 -20.24 -2.12 -5.86
C ILE A 255 -20.09 -3.54 -6.41
N PRO A 256 -19.18 -4.36 -5.87
CA PRO A 256 -19.00 -5.72 -6.35
C PRO A 256 -20.25 -6.59 -6.09
N THR A 257 -20.51 -7.51 -6.96
CA THR A 257 -21.38 -8.66 -6.69
C THR A 257 -20.76 -9.53 -5.61
N ALA A 258 -21.50 -10.49 -5.08
CA ALA A 258 -20.96 -11.40 -4.06
C ALA A 258 -19.85 -12.31 -4.64
N GLU A 259 -20.00 -12.76 -5.88
CA GLU A 259 -19.03 -13.59 -6.60
C GLU A 259 -17.74 -12.82 -6.91
N GLU A 260 -17.82 -11.59 -7.38
CA GLU A 260 -16.68 -10.72 -7.61
C GLU A 260 -15.93 -10.45 -6.29
N ALA A 261 -16.67 -10.19 -5.22
CA ALA A 261 -16.08 -10.01 -3.88
C ALA A 261 -15.37 -11.29 -3.39
N LEU A 262 -15.94 -12.48 -3.64
CA LEU A 262 -15.30 -13.76 -3.30
C LEU A 262 -14.02 -13.97 -4.10
N ALA A 263 -14.02 -13.65 -5.38
CA ALA A 263 -12.83 -13.73 -6.24
C ALA A 263 -11.73 -12.76 -5.75
N ALA A 264 -12.09 -11.52 -5.46
CA ALA A 264 -11.18 -10.52 -4.89
C ALA A 264 -10.62 -10.97 -3.54
N TYR A 265 -11.46 -11.46 -2.64
CA TYR A 265 -11.05 -11.99 -1.34
C TYR A 265 -10.04 -13.15 -1.47
N ARG A 266 -10.29 -14.10 -2.35
CA ARG A 266 -9.41 -15.27 -2.58
C ARG A 266 -8.06 -14.88 -3.21
N SER A 267 -8.06 -13.82 -3.99
CA SER A 267 -6.86 -13.32 -4.69
C SER A 267 -5.99 -12.40 -3.85
N PHE A 268 -6.41 -12.06 -2.63
CA PHE A 268 -5.67 -11.18 -1.74
C PHE A 268 -5.58 -11.77 -0.34
N GLY A 269 -4.47 -11.56 0.32
CA GLY A 269 -4.27 -11.88 1.74
C GLY A 269 -3.56 -10.73 2.40
N GLY A 270 -3.91 -10.41 3.65
CA GLY A 270 -3.25 -9.34 4.35
C GLY A 270 -3.59 -9.29 5.83
N TYR A 271 -2.65 -8.80 6.59
CA TYR A 271 -2.79 -8.50 8.01
C TYR A 271 -1.76 -7.45 8.41
N PHE A 272 -1.98 -6.87 9.57
CA PHE A 272 -1.09 -5.85 10.15
C PHE A 272 -1.09 -5.97 11.68
N GLY A 273 -0.09 -5.37 12.30
CA GLY A 273 0.05 -5.32 13.75
C GLY A 273 1.49 -5.06 14.15
N ARG A 274 1.93 -5.62 15.28
CA ARG A 274 3.31 -5.48 15.76
C ARG A 274 4.13 -6.74 15.46
N PHE A 275 5.44 -6.63 15.61
CA PHE A 275 6.34 -7.78 15.50
C PHE A 275 7.36 -7.81 16.65
N THR A 276 7.81 -9.03 16.96
CA THR A 276 8.90 -9.27 17.92
C THR A 276 9.82 -10.34 17.36
N VAL A 277 11.13 -10.07 17.34
CA VAL A 277 12.15 -11.00 16.87
C VAL A 277 12.71 -11.79 18.07
N HIS A 278 12.82 -13.10 17.91
CA HIS A 278 13.36 -14.05 18.88
C HIS A 278 14.66 -14.65 18.34
N GLU A 279 15.69 -13.84 18.23
CA GLU A 279 17.00 -14.19 17.66
C GLU A 279 17.76 -15.26 18.47
N GLY A 280 17.59 -15.27 19.78
CA GLY A 280 18.21 -16.28 20.66
C GLY A 280 17.57 -17.65 20.64
N ALA A 281 16.46 -17.85 19.92
CA ALA A 281 15.80 -19.13 19.77
C ALA A 281 16.50 -20.03 18.75
N SER A 282 16.31 -21.34 18.88
CA SER A 282 16.84 -22.32 17.91
C SER A 282 15.71 -23.23 17.40
N PRO A 283 15.27 -23.10 16.15
CA PRO A 283 15.62 -22.07 15.18
C PRO A 283 15.06 -20.69 15.57
N PRO A 284 15.66 -19.58 15.09
CA PRO A 284 15.16 -18.23 15.35
C PRO A 284 13.82 -17.98 14.64
N TYR A 285 12.99 -17.14 15.24
CA TYR A 285 11.67 -16.82 14.69
C TYR A 285 11.25 -15.38 14.98
N VAL A 286 10.36 -14.87 14.16
CA VAL A 286 9.64 -13.62 14.40
C VAL A 286 8.18 -13.90 14.68
N VAL A 287 7.60 -13.21 15.65
CA VAL A 287 6.17 -13.24 15.94
C VAL A 287 5.51 -12.03 15.29
N HIS A 288 4.49 -12.27 14.47
CA HIS A 288 3.59 -11.24 13.99
C HIS A 288 2.37 -11.19 14.89
N HIS A 289 2.26 -10.15 15.72
CA HIS A 289 1.12 -9.89 16.60
C HIS A 289 0.01 -9.22 15.79
N GLN A 290 -0.87 -10.04 15.20
CA GLN A 290 -1.89 -9.56 14.26
C GLN A 290 -3.00 -8.78 14.97
N GLU A 291 -3.00 -7.46 14.84
CA GLU A 291 -4.05 -6.57 15.32
C GLU A 291 -5.23 -6.47 14.35
N GLY A 292 -4.97 -6.68 13.05
CA GLY A 292 -5.97 -6.74 12.01
C GLY A 292 -5.62 -7.74 10.92
N HIS A 293 -6.64 -8.36 10.34
CA HIS A 293 -6.50 -9.40 9.34
C HIS A 293 -7.64 -9.32 8.33
N LEU A 294 -7.39 -9.60 7.04
CA LEU A 294 -8.45 -9.59 6.03
C LEU A 294 -9.59 -10.55 6.40
N ARG A 295 -9.26 -11.75 6.85
CA ARG A 295 -10.27 -12.68 7.37
C ARG A 295 -10.81 -12.18 8.71
N PRO A 296 -12.12 -11.94 8.87
CA PRO A 296 -12.70 -11.64 10.17
C PRO A 296 -12.44 -12.79 11.16
N ARG A 297 -11.96 -12.46 12.35
CA ARG A 297 -11.67 -13.44 13.41
C ARG A 297 -12.37 -13.02 14.70
N PRO A 298 -12.99 -13.94 15.45
CA PRO A 298 -13.72 -13.61 16.67
C PRO A 298 -12.81 -13.11 17.80
N ASN A 299 -11.55 -13.54 17.79
CA ASN A 299 -10.57 -13.26 18.84
C ASN A 299 -9.26 -12.80 18.15
N ALA A 300 -9.18 -11.53 17.78
CA ALA A 300 -7.91 -10.90 17.44
C ALA A 300 -7.33 -10.24 18.71
N PRO A 301 -6.00 -10.12 18.82
CA PRO A 301 -4.96 -10.49 17.88
C PRO A 301 -4.56 -11.97 18.00
N THR A 302 -4.12 -12.58 16.91
CA THR A 302 -3.53 -13.91 16.92
C THR A 302 -2.07 -13.84 16.56
N ASP A 303 -1.20 -14.30 17.43
CA ASP A 303 0.22 -14.39 17.19
C ASP A 303 0.52 -15.42 16.10
N ALA A 304 1.37 -15.04 15.17
CA ALA A 304 1.79 -15.90 14.08
C ALA A 304 3.32 -15.99 14.05
N GLU A 305 3.85 -17.09 14.57
CA GLU A 305 5.27 -17.40 14.50
C GLU A 305 5.69 -17.65 13.04
N ARG A 306 6.85 -17.11 12.68
CA ARG A 306 7.52 -17.36 11.41
C ARG A 306 8.99 -17.62 11.68
N LEU A 307 9.42 -18.84 11.36
CA LEU A 307 10.84 -19.14 11.30
C LEU A 307 11.47 -18.27 10.22
N TYR A 308 12.64 -17.72 10.49
CA TYR A 308 13.27 -16.85 9.52
C TYR A 308 14.74 -17.21 9.27
N GLN A 309 15.21 -16.74 8.13
CA GLN A 309 16.63 -16.66 7.80
C GLN A 309 16.87 -15.37 7.03
N LEU A 310 17.85 -14.62 7.49
CA LEU A 310 18.36 -13.44 6.81
C LEU A 310 19.62 -13.82 6.03
N ASN A 311 19.67 -13.43 4.75
CA ASN A 311 20.84 -13.62 3.91
C ASN A 311 21.01 -12.39 3.00
N GLY A 312 21.72 -11.39 3.49
CA GLY A 312 21.83 -10.09 2.84
C GLY A 312 20.46 -9.43 2.66
N ALA A 313 20.11 -9.08 1.42
CA ALA A 313 18.83 -8.46 1.09
C ALA A 313 17.63 -9.42 1.19
N ILE A 314 17.87 -10.73 1.26
CA ILE A 314 16.81 -11.75 1.24
C ILE A 314 16.41 -12.14 2.66
N LEU A 315 15.12 -12.03 2.95
CA LEU A 315 14.47 -12.57 4.14
C LEU A 315 13.64 -13.78 3.72
N ARG A 316 13.97 -14.95 4.23
CA ARG A 316 13.16 -16.16 4.11
C ARG A 316 12.27 -16.28 5.34
N LEU A 317 10.97 -16.43 5.14
CA LEU A 317 9.99 -16.66 6.21
C LEU A 317 9.23 -17.96 5.96
N GLY A 318 9.03 -18.77 7.01
CA GLY A 318 8.22 -19.98 6.95
C GLY A 318 7.46 -20.22 8.24
N GLY A 319 6.32 -20.91 8.15
CA GLY A 319 5.66 -21.45 9.36
C GLY A 319 6.43 -22.63 9.93
N ARG A 320 6.14 -23.01 11.18
CA ARG A 320 6.62 -24.29 11.69
C ARG A 320 6.08 -25.42 10.81
N PRO A 321 6.91 -26.45 10.51
CA PRO A 321 6.46 -27.60 9.76
C PRO A 321 5.24 -28.26 10.43
N ARG A 322 4.35 -28.80 9.62
CA ARG A 322 3.13 -29.47 10.11
C ARG A 322 3.06 -30.89 9.57
N MET A 323 2.62 -31.80 10.43
CA MET A 323 2.28 -33.16 10.00
C MET A 323 1.00 -33.12 9.16
N SER A 324 1.07 -33.65 7.95
CA SER A 324 -0.05 -33.78 7.02
C SER A 324 0.09 -35.10 6.26
N ASN A 325 -0.94 -35.96 6.32
CA ASN A 325 -0.94 -37.28 5.67
C ASN A 325 0.29 -38.15 6.01
N GLY A 326 0.77 -38.09 7.25
CA GLY A 326 1.93 -38.88 7.71
C GLY A 326 3.30 -38.30 7.31
N GLU A 327 3.34 -37.15 6.65
CA GLU A 327 4.57 -36.43 6.29
C GLU A 327 4.63 -35.07 6.98
N THR A 328 5.81 -34.66 7.42
CA THR A 328 6.06 -33.30 7.88
C THR A 328 6.29 -32.40 6.69
N THR A 329 5.42 -31.42 6.50
CA THR A 329 5.47 -30.50 5.35
C THR A 329 5.53 -29.04 5.81
N GLY A 330 6.10 -28.19 4.96
CA GLY A 330 6.18 -26.76 5.19
C GLY A 330 6.35 -25.98 3.90
N GLY A 331 6.60 -24.70 4.03
CA GLY A 331 6.89 -23.84 2.90
C GLY A 331 7.50 -22.53 3.36
N HIS A 332 8.15 -21.86 2.44
CA HIS A 332 8.81 -20.59 2.69
C HIS A 332 8.32 -19.52 1.71
N LEU A 333 8.43 -18.27 2.16
CA LEU A 333 8.27 -17.08 1.35
C LEU A 333 9.64 -16.38 1.30
N TYR A 334 10.08 -16.00 0.12
CA TYR A 334 11.37 -15.34 -0.10
C TYR A 334 11.12 -13.89 -0.48
N TRP A 335 11.60 -13.00 0.39
CA TRP A 335 11.37 -11.57 0.32
C TRP A 335 12.67 -10.84 0.08
N GLU A 336 12.73 -9.98 -0.93
CA GLU A 336 13.87 -9.14 -1.24
C GLU A 336 13.63 -7.70 -0.77
N MET A 337 14.63 -7.10 -0.14
CA MET A 337 14.60 -5.69 0.23
C MET A 337 14.49 -4.82 -1.02
N LEU A 338 13.49 -3.97 -1.07
CA LEU A 338 13.34 -3.00 -2.15
C LEU A 338 14.43 -1.94 -2.07
N PRO A 339 15.13 -1.65 -3.16
CA PRO A 339 16.09 -0.54 -3.21
C PRO A 339 15.37 0.80 -3.05
N ALA A 340 16.08 1.82 -2.61
CA ALA A 340 15.56 3.18 -2.68
C ALA A 340 15.20 3.51 -4.14
N ARG A 341 14.07 4.17 -4.33
CA ARG A 341 13.68 4.62 -5.66
C ARG A 341 14.61 5.75 -6.09
N PRO A 342 15.06 5.75 -7.34
CA PRO A 342 15.69 6.94 -7.89
C PRO A 342 14.69 8.10 -7.85
N GLU A 343 15.20 9.28 -7.64
CA GLU A 343 14.45 10.55 -7.68
C GLU A 343 13.93 10.87 -9.08
#